data_2f943388733133f882d2b912b2031b80
#
_entry.id   2f943388733133f882d2b912b2031b80
#
_cell.length_a   1.000
_cell.length_b   1.000
_cell.length_c   1.000
_cell.angle_alpha   90.00
_cell.angle_beta   90.00
_cell.angle_gamma   90.00
#
_symmetry.space_group_name_H-M   'P 1'
#
loop_
_entity.id
_entity.type
_entity.pdbx_description
1 polymer ?
#
loop_
_entity_poly.entity_id
_entity_poly.type
_entity_poly.pdbx_seq_one_letter_code
_entity_poly.pdbx_strand_id
1 'polypeptide(L)'
;KRSLLFSSVHVHSWAQVEDSVILPGVEIGRHAVLKRCVIDKRCHIPPGMVIGVDPEEDRKRFVVSAKGVTLVTAEMLGQGANHG
;
A
#
# COMPACT_ATOMS: atom_id res chain seq x y z
N LYS A 1 -11.74 6.46 -1.29
CA LYS A 1 -13.06 6.59 -1.82
C LYS A 1 -13.36 5.58 -2.89
N ARG A 2 -12.71 5.67 -4.03
CA ARG A 2 -12.96 4.70 -5.09
C ARG A 2 -11.89 3.63 -5.04
N SER A 3 -11.91 2.87 -3.99
CA SER A 3 -10.91 1.85 -3.78
C SER A 3 -11.53 0.48 -3.90
N LEU A 4 -10.73 -0.46 -4.38
CA LEU A 4 -11.14 -1.85 -4.49
C LEU A 4 -10.40 -2.63 -3.42
N LEU A 5 -11.15 -3.14 -2.45
CA LEU A 5 -10.59 -3.91 -1.35
C LEU A 5 -11.01 -5.37 -1.50
N PHE A 6 -10.04 -6.24 -1.55
CA PHE A 6 -10.30 -7.67 -1.65
C PHE A 6 -10.53 -8.26 -0.27
N SER A 7 -10.76 -9.55 -0.23
CA SER A 7 -11.08 -10.23 1.03
C SER A 7 -9.89 -10.18 2.00
N SER A 8 -10.21 -10.25 3.28
CA SER A 8 -9.21 -10.29 4.35
C SER A 8 -8.33 -9.04 4.41
N VAL A 9 -8.86 -7.91 3.97
CA VAL A 9 -8.16 -6.63 4.11
C VAL A 9 -8.59 -5.99 5.42
N HIS A 10 -7.62 -5.60 6.23
CA HIS A 10 -7.87 -4.93 7.50
C HIS A 10 -7.37 -3.50 7.42
N VAL A 11 -8.27 -2.54 7.59
CA VAL A 11 -7.93 -1.13 7.57
C VAL A 11 -8.12 -0.59 8.98
N HIS A 12 -7.03 -0.17 9.59
CA HIS A 12 -7.08 0.31 10.96
C HIS A 12 -7.59 1.76 11.03
N SER A 13 -7.82 2.23 12.25
CA SER A 13 -8.45 3.52 12.47
C SER A 13 -7.66 4.66 11.82
N TRP A 14 -8.41 5.61 11.27
CA TRP A 14 -7.86 6.84 10.72
C TRP A 14 -7.02 6.64 9.47
N ALA A 15 -6.93 5.43 8.94
CA ALA A 15 -6.25 5.21 7.67
C ALA A 15 -7.12 5.75 6.53
N GLN A 16 -6.45 6.24 5.49
CA GLN A 16 -7.13 6.76 4.30
C GLN A 16 -6.68 5.97 3.09
N VAL A 17 -7.64 5.44 2.35
CA VAL A 17 -7.36 4.67 1.14
C VAL A 17 -8.22 5.25 0.02
N GLU A 18 -7.56 5.78 -1.01
CA GLU A 18 -8.27 6.45 -2.11
C GLU A 18 -7.75 5.96 -3.44
N ASP A 19 -8.66 5.63 -4.35
CA ASP A 19 -8.33 5.27 -5.72
C ASP A 19 -7.26 4.18 -5.80
N SER A 20 -7.35 3.21 -4.90
CA SER A 20 -6.31 2.19 -4.76
C SER A 20 -6.91 0.79 -4.89
N VAL A 21 -6.06 -0.16 -5.25
CA VAL A 21 -6.42 -1.58 -5.28
C VAL A 21 -5.64 -2.28 -4.20
N ILE A 22 -6.35 -2.89 -3.25
CA ILE A 22 -5.74 -3.54 -2.09
C ILE A 22 -6.03 -5.03 -2.19
N LEU A 23 -5.00 -5.82 -2.40
CA LEU A 23 -5.14 -7.24 -2.65
C LEU A 23 -5.35 -8.01 -1.33
N PRO A 24 -5.71 -9.30 -1.41
CA PRO A 24 -6.12 -10.04 -0.20
C PRO A 24 -5.04 -10.12 0.85
N GLY A 25 -5.46 -10.09 2.12
CA GLY A 25 -4.56 -10.28 3.24
C GLY A 25 -3.73 -9.10 3.62
N VAL A 26 -4.01 -7.93 3.06
CA VAL A 26 -3.27 -6.72 3.37
C VAL A 26 -3.78 -6.11 4.67
N GLU A 27 -2.86 -5.65 5.49
CA GLU A 27 -3.20 -4.93 6.71
C GLU A 27 -2.66 -3.51 6.60
N ILE A 28 -3.55 -2.53 6.75
CA ILE A 28 -3.20 -1.13 6.62
C ILE A 28 -3.20 -0.50 8.00
N GLY A 29 -2.05 -0.02 8.43
CA GLY A 29 -1.87 0.49 9.77
C GLY A 29 -2.59 1.79 10.02
N ARG A 30 -2.71 2.12 11.30
CA ARG A 30 -3.39 3.32 11.74
C ARG A 30 -2.77 4.57 11.13
N HIS A 31 -3.59 5.49 10.68
CA HIS A 31 -3.16 6.78 10.11
C HIS A 31 -2.38 6.65 8.80
N ALA A 32 -2.33 5.48 8.20
CA ALA A 32 -1.67 5.35 6.90
C ALA A 32 -2.48 6.07 5.83
N VAL A 33 -1.80 6.59 4.82
CA VAL A 33 -2.45 7.27 3.70
C VAL A 33 -2.01 6.61 2.40
N LEU A 34 -2.96 6.05 1.68
CA LEU A 34 -2.69 5.37 0.42
C LEU A 34 -3.51 6.02 -0.68
N LYS A 35 -2.85 6.50 -1.72
CA LYS A 35 -3.52 7.15 -2.83
C LYS A 35 -2.96 6.62 -4.14
N ARG A 36 -3.86 6.20 -5.02
CA ARG A 36 -3.52 5.73 -6.35
C ARG A 36 -2.39 4.72 -6.33
N CYS A 37 -2.57 3.68 -5.53
CA CYS A 37 -1.56 2.65 -5.44
C CYS A 37 -2.20 1.26 -5.52
N VAL A 38 -1.36 0.29 -5.82
CA VAL A 38 -1.74 -1.11 -5.83
C VAL A 38 -0.88 -1.79 -4.77
N ILE A 39 -1.54 -2.35 -3.76
CA ILE A 39 -0.84 -3.03 -2.66
C ILE A 39 -0.96 -4.52 -2.87
N ASP A 40 0.18 -5.18 -3.05
CA ASP A 40 0.22 -6.61 -3.30
C ASP A 40 -0.29 -7.38 -2.08
N LYS A 41 -0.63 -8.64 -2.30
CA LYS A 41 -1.22 -9.45 -1.25
C LYS A 41 -0.30 -9.59 -0.04
N ARG A 42 -0.91 -9.70 1.13
CA ARG A 42 -0.23 -9.98 2.40
C ARG A 42 0.79 -8.94 2.82
N CYS A 43 0.67 -7.73 2.32
CA CYS A 43 1.52 -6.64 2.77
C CYS A 43 1.01 -6.08 4.08
N HIS A 44 1.93 -5.60 4.90
CA HIS A 44 1.60 -4.85 6.11
C HIS A 44 2.08 -3.43 5.92
N ILE A 45 1.13 -2.50 5.84
CA ILE A 45 1.47 -1.09 5.73
C ILE A 45 1.63 -0.54 7.13
N PRO A 46 2.83 -0.08 7.50
CA PRO A 46 3.05 0.41 8.88
C PRO A 46 2.18 1.61 9.21
N PRO A 47 1.91 1.81 10.50
CA PRO A 47 1.15 3.00 10.90
C PRO A 47 1.84 4.27 10.44
N GLY A 48 1.05 5.20 9.96
CA GLY A 48 1.54 6.50 9.55
C GLY A 48 2.26 6.55 8.21
N MET A 49 2.35 5.41 7.50
CA MET A 49 3.02 5.41 6.20
C MET A 49 2.16 6.15 5.18
N VAL A 50 2.82 6.95 4.36
CA VAL A 50 2.14 7.73 3.31
C VAL A 50 2.65 7.26 1.96
N ILE A 51 1.73 6.83 1.11
CA ILE A 51 2.05 6.33 -0.23
C ILE A 51 1.12 7.00 -1.23
N GLY A 52 1.70 7.48 -2.32
CA GLY A 52 0.91 8.06 -3.41
C GLY A 52 0.70 9.55 -3.28
N VAL A 53 1.33 10.19 -2.32
CA VAL A 53 1.23 11.63 -2.14
C VAL A 53 2.46 12.33 -2.73
N ASP A 54 3.63 11.76 -2.52
CA ASP A 54 4.88 12.32 -3.01
C ASP A 54 5.56 11.31 -3.92
N PRO A 55 5.44 11.48 -5.25
CA PRO A 55 6.01 10.49 -6.16
C PRO A 55 7.52 10.32 -6.03
N GLU A 56 8.23 11.36 -5.67
CA GLU A 56 9.68 11.25 -5.55
C GLU A 56 10.07 10.40 -4.35
N GLU A 57 9.37 10.54 -3.25
CA GLU A 57 9.60 9.67 -2.10
C GLU A 57 9.21 8.23 -2.41
N ASP A 58 8.12 8.07 -3.14
CA ASP A 58 7.66 6.72 -3.48
C ASP A 58 8.66 6.00 -4.36
N ARG A 59 9.28 6.71 -5.31
CA ARG A 59 10.25 6.09 -6.20
C ARG A 59 11.47 5.55 -5.49
N LYS A 60 11.78 6.09 -4.32
CA LYS A 60 12.91 5.60 -3.54
C LYS A 60 12.64 4.26 -2.91
N ARG A 61 11.37 3.91 -2.74
CA ARG A 61 10.97 2.70 -2.02
C ARG A 61 10.16 1.74 -2.86
N PHE A 62 9.43 2.27 -3.82
CA PHE A 62 8.44 1.49 -4.58
C PHE A 62 8.58 1.79 -6.06
N VAL A 63 7.80 1.07 -6.86
CA VAL A 63 7.75 1.31 -8.29
C VAL A 63 6.59 2.25 -8.58
N VAL A 64 6.87 3.36 -9.24
CA VAL A 64 5.85 4.31 -9.63
C VAL A 64 5.74 4.28 -11.15
N SER A 65 4.53 4.00 -11.64
CA SER A 65 4.30 3.91 -13.07
C SER A 65 4.31 5.28 -13.71
N ALA A 66 4.35 5.31 -15.04
CA ALA A 66 4.33 6.56 -15.77
C ALA A 66 3.05 7.35 -15.52
N LYS A 67 1.98 6.67 -15.14
CA LYS A 67 0.71 7.33 -14.86
C LYS A 67 0.54 7.71 -13.40
N GLY A 68 1.57 7.54 -12.62
CA GLY A 68 1.53 7.94 -11.22
C GLY A 68 0.91 6.93 -10.27
N VAL A 69 0.80 5.68 -10.70
CA VAL A 69 0.30 4.62 -9.82
C VAL A 69 1.47 3.93 -9.15
N THR A 70 1.44 3.84 -7.84
CA THR A 70 2.52 3.26 -7.06
C THR A 70 2.22 1.78 -6.80
N LEU A 71 3.17 0.92 -7.13
CA LEU A 71 3.06 -0.51 -6.86
C LEU A 71 3.87 -0.83 -5.61
N VAL A 72 3.23 -1.48 -4.65
CA VAL A 72 3.87 -1.83 -3.39
C VAL A 72 3.78 -3.34 -3.19
N THR A 73 4.92 -3.97 -3.01
CA THR A 73 4.99 -5.40 -2.72
C THR A 73 5.57 -5.63 -1.34
N ALA A 74 5.35 -6.82 -0.80
CA ALA A 74 5.89 -7.15 0.52
C ALA A 74 7.41 -7.04 0.53
N GLU A 75 8.04 -7.41 -0.56
CA GLU A 75 9.50 -7.33 -0.64
C GLU A 75 9.99 -5.91 -0.55
N MET A 76 9.29 -4.98 -1.20
CA MET A 76 9.67 -3.57 -1.14
C MET A 76 9.53 -2.99 0.26
N LEU A 77 8.63 -3.59 1.06
CA LEU A 77 8.46 -3.17 2.45
C LEU A 77 9.39 -3.90 3.41
N GLY A 78 10.24 -4.77 2.88
CA GLY A 78 11.13 -5.55 3.71
C GLY A 78 10.42 -6.71 4.40
N GLN A 79 9.29 -7.14 3.90
CA GLN A 79 8.47 -8.18 4.51
C GLN A 79 8.38 -9.44 3.66
N GLY A 80 9.09 -9.50 2.57
CA GLY A 80 9.04 -10.64 1.67
C GLY A 80 9.56 -11.88 2.35
N ALA A 81 9.17 -12.91 1.98
CA ALA A 81 9.49 -14.11 2.64
C ALA A 81 10.86 -14.63 2.70
N ASN A 82 10.63 -14.72 2.59
CA ASN A 82 11.09 -15.36 2.59
C ASN A 82 11.28 -16.14 2.97
N HIS A 83 11.50 -16.41 3.12
CA HIS A 83 11.73 -17.00 3.46
C HIS A 83 11.67 -17.73 3.58
N GLY A 84 11.67 -17.46 3.45
CA GLY A 84 11.81 -18.45 3.77
C GLY A 84 11.82 -19.05 3.72
#